data_c7082a208253c73e70a74c5599432ccc
#
_entry.id   c7082a208253c73e70a74c5599432ccc
#
_cell.length_a   1.000
_cell.length_b   1.000
_cell.length_c   1.000
_cell.angle_alpha   90.00
_cell.angle_beta   90.00
_cell.angle_gamma   90.00
#
_symmetry.space_group_name_H-M   'P 1'
#
loop_
_entity.id
_entity.type
_entity.pdbx_description
1 polymer ?
#
loop_
_entity_poly.entity_id
_entity_poly.type
_entity_poly.pdbx_seq_one_letter_code
_entity_poly.pdbx_strand_id
1 'polypeptide(L)'
;MTQAKPSFRTVEIALAAPFDGWTATMRAEGVPARVMIDLQSGSVERALNAMERLVVKHNFLTDDGEPAASVLDAPMDALTQAVERWSEAVAALPPR
;
A
#
# COMPACT_ATOMS: atom_id res chain seq x y z
N MET A 1 11.50 20.37 -25.12
CA MET A 1 11.89 20.52 -23.71
C MET A 1 11.44 19.30 -22.94
N THR A 2 12.34 18.70 -22.17
CA THR A 2 12.04 17.49 -21.44
C THR A 2 11.69 17.83 -19.99
N GLN A 3 10.55 17.34 -19.51
CA GLN A 3 10.17 17.49 -18.12
C GLN A 3 11.03 16.57 -17.25
N ALA A 4 11.52 17.09 -16.13
CA ALA A 4 12.20 16.26 -15.16
C ALA A 4 11.20 15.32 -14.50
N LYS A 5 11.60 14.08 -14.29
CA LYS A 5 10.77 13.11 -13.56
C LYS A 5 10.75 13.51 -12.08
N PRO A 6 9.57 13.76 -11.49
CA PRO A 6 9.52 14.13 -10.09
C PRO A 6 9.94 12.98 -9.19
N SER A 7 10.51 13.32 -8.04
CA SER A 7 10.85 12.35 -7.01
C SER A 7 9.77 12.44 -5.92
N PHE A 8 9.09 11.31 -5.67
CA PHE A 8 8.01 11.24 -4.69
C PHE A 8 8.42 10.42 -3.47
N ARG A 9 7.95 10.85 -2.31
CA ARG A 9 8.21 10.14 -1.07
C ARG A 9 7.40 8.84 -1.01
N THR A 10 7.96 7.88 -0.31
CA THR A 10 7.27 6.64 0.05
C THR A 10 7.27 6.53 1.58
N VAL A 11 6.45 5.63 2.10
CA VAL A 11 6.44 5.30 3.53
C VAL A 11 6.63 3.81 3.68
N GLU A 12 7.30 3.41 4.76
CA GLU A 12 7.41 2.01 5.12
C GLU A 12 6.42 1.72 6.23
N ILE A 13 5.70 0.63 6.11
CA ILE A 13 4.74 0.20 7.11
C ILE A 13 5.14 -1.18 7.64
N ALA A 14 4.79 -1.43 8.89
CA ALA A 14 4.99 -2.73 9.52
C ALA A 14 3.67 -3.16 10.15
N LEU A 15 3.31 -4.42 9.96
CA LEU A 15 2.06 -4.94 10.47
C LEU A 15 2.25 -5.47 11.90
N ALA A 16 1.14 -5.49 12.63
CA ALA A 16 1.08 -6.04 13.97
C ALA A 16 0.58 -7.49 13.93
N ALA A 17 0.64 -8.17 15.06
CA ALA A 17 0.16 -9.54 15.18
C ALA A 17 -1.22 -9.72 14.53
N PRO A 18 -1.47 -10.84 13.84
CA PRO A 18 -0.62 -12.02 13.72
C PRO A 18 0.41 -11.94 12.58
N PHE A 19 0.63 -10.78 11.98
CA PHE A 19 1.51 -10.58 10.83
C PHE A 19 2.85 -9.94 11.21
N ASP A 20 3.40 -10.34 12.35
CA ASP A 20 4.67 -9.80 12.85
C ASP A 20 5.77 -10.01 11.82
N GLY A 21 6.54 -8.95 11.56
CA GLY A 21 7.62 -9.00 10.59
C GLY A 21 7.21 -8.74 9.15
N TRP A 22 5.92 -8.59 8.88
CA TRP A 22 5.45 -8.25 7.53
C TRP A 22 5.57 -6.74 7.35
N THR A 23 6.22 -6.34 6.25
CA THR A 23 6.47 -4.93 5.94
C THR A 23 6.13 -4.65 4.48
N ALA A 24 5.89 -3.38 4.19
CA ALA A 24 5.71 -2.93 2.82
C ALA A 24 6.20 -1.50 2.67
N THR A 25 6.68 -1.18 1.48
CA THR A 25 6.98 0.20 1.08
C THR A 25 5.85 0.65 0.17
N MET A 26 5.21 1.75 0.52
CA MET A 26 4.03 2.24 -0.18
C MET A 26 4.20 3.69 -0.62
N ARG A 27 3.51 4.06 -1.68
CA ARG A 27 3.56 5.42 -2.20
C ARG A 27 2.88 6.38 -1.24
N ALA A 28 3.55 7.47 -0.89
CA ALA A 28 2.97 8.54 -0.07
C ALA A 28 2.62 9.77 -0.90
N GLU A 29 3.31 9.95 -2.03
CA GLU A 29 3.11 11.08 -2.94
C GLU A 29 3.04 10.57 -4.37
N GLY A 30 2.54 11.41 -5.27
CA GLY A 30 2.46 11.06 -6.68
C GLY A 30 1.43 9.98 -6.99
N VAL A 31 0.48 9.79 -6.09
CA VAL A 31 -0.58 8.78 -6.28
C VAL A 31 -1.53 9.29 -7.37
N PRO A 32 -1.75 8.51 -8.44
CA PRO A 32 -2.70 8.93 -9.47
C PRO A 32 -4.09 9.15 -8.90
N ALA A 33 -4.80 10.16 -9.41
CA ALA A 33 -6.15 10.46 -8.96
C ALA A 33 -7.08 9.26 -9.10
N ARG A 34 -6.90 8.45 -10.14
CA ARG A 34 -7.71 7.25 -10.37
C ARG A 34 -7.60 6.26 -9.20
N VAL A 35 -6.40 6.13 -8.62
CA VAL A 35 -6.20 5.26 -7.46
C VAL A 35 -7.02 5.75 -6.28
N MET A 36 -7.04 7.07 -6.04
CA MET A 36 -7.82 7.64 -4.95
C MET A 36 -9.32 7.47 -5.18
N ILE A 37 -9.77 7.62 -6.43
CA ILE A 37 -11.17 7.40 -6.79
C ILE A 37 -11.56 5.95 -6.50
N ASP A 38 -10.70 5.01 -6.89
CA ASP A 38 -10.97 3.59 -6.68
C ASP A 38 -11.01 3.22 -5.19
N LEU A 39 -10.14 3.80 -4.37
CA LEU A 39 -10.16 3.59 -2.92
C LEU A 39 -11.47 4.04 -2.29
N GLN A 40 -12.08 5.10 -2.83
CA GLN A 40 -13.29 5.70 -2.28
C GLN A 40 -14.57 5.24 -3.00
N SER A 41 -14.46 4.29 -3.92
CA SER A 41 -15.57 3.91 -4.79
C SER A 41 -16.68 3.11 -4.11
N GLY A 42 -16.38 2.52 -2.95
CA GLY A 42 -17.30 1.60 -2.29
C GLY A 42 -17.25 0.18 -2.85
N SER A 43 -16.49 -0.04 -3.92
CA SER A 43 -16.28 -1.37 -4.49
C SER A 43 -15.04 -2.00 -3.87
N VAL A 44 -15.20 -3.17 -3.26
CA VAL A 44 -14.09 -3.90 -2.66
C VAL A 44 -13.04 -4.25 -3.72
N GLU A 45 -13.48 -4.71 -4.88
CA GLU A 45 -12.56 -5.06 -5.96
C GLU A 45 -11.72 -3.88 -6.42
N ARG A 46 -12.36 -2.72 -6.64
CA ARG A 46 -11.65 -1.53 -7.09
C ARG A 46 -10.70 -1.01 -6.01
N ALA A 47 -11.12 -1.07 -4.75
CA ALA A 47 -10.28 -0.64 -3.63
C ALA A 47 -9.05 -1.54 -3.49
N LEU A 48 -9.20 -2.85 -3.65
CA LEU A 48 -8.09 -3.79 -3.58
C LEU A 48 -7.10 -3.57 -4.74
N ASN A 49 -7.59 -3.35 -5.95
CA ASN A 49 -6.74 -3.07 -7.10
C ASN A 49 -5.98 -1.75 -6.90
N ALA A 50 -6.63 -0.75 -6.34
CA ALA A 50 -5.99 0.52 -6.02
C ALA A 50 -4.89 0.33 -4.98
N MET A 51 -5.13 -0.48 -3.97
CA MET A 51 -4.16 -0.76 -2.93
C MET A 51 -2.92 -1.45 -3.51
N GLU A 52 -3.09 -2.41 -4.42
CA GLU A 52 -1.95 -3.04 -5.08
C GLU A 52 -1.06 -2.02 -5.77
N ARG A 53 -1.67 -1.00 -6.37
CA ARG A 53 -0.93 0.06 -7.07
C ARG A 53 -0.18 0.99 -6.12
N LEU A 54 -0.58 1.06 -4.86
CA LEU A 54 0.13 1.85 -3.85
C LEU A 54 1.39 1.16 -3.36
N VAL A 55 1.46 -0.17 -3.42
CA VAL A 55 2.58 -0.94 -2.91
C VAL A 55 3.72 -0.95 -3.90
N VAL A 56 4.90 -0.51 -3.45
CA VAL A 56 6.13 -0.54 -4.25
C VAL A 56 6.82 -1.88 -4.09
N LYS A 57 6.93 -2.35 -2.85
CA LYS A 57 7.49 -3.67 -2.53
C LYS A 57 6.93 -4.13 -1.18
N HIS A 58 6.96 -5.43 -0.96
CA HIS A 58 6.46 -6.03 0.28
C HIS A 58 7.09 -7.41 0.50
N ASN A 59 6.93 -7.93 1.70
CA ASN A 59 7.33 -9.30 2.05
C ASN A 59 6.13 -10.14 2.53
N PHE A 60 4.92 -9.78 2.11
CA PHE A 60 3.72 -10.48 2.53
C PHE A 60 3.72 -11.92 2.02
N LEU A 61 3.07 -12.78 2.77
CA LEU A 61 2.93 -14.20 2.43
C LEU A 61 1.49 -14.52 2.07
N THR A 62 1.31 -15.62 1.34
CA THR A 62 -0.02 -16.19 1.10
C THR A 62 -0.50 -16.88 2.38
N ASP A 63 -1.74 -17.34 2.39
CA ASP A 63 -2.30 -18.10 3.49
C ASP A 63 -1.56 -19.43 3.74
N ASP A 64 -0.85 -19.94 2.74
CA ASP A 64 -0.02 -21.15 2.85
C ASP A 64 1.42 -20.85 3.32
N GLY A 65 1.75 -19.58 3.56
CA GLY A 65 3.08 -19.19 4.00
C GLY A 65 4.12 -19.03 2.90
N GLU A 66 3.69 -19.01 1.63
CA GLU A 66 4.56 -18.79 0.50
C GLU A 66 4.68 -17.30 0.19
N PRO A 67 5.80 -16.83 -0.40
CA PRO A 67 5.88 -15.42 -0.81
C PRO A 67 4.75 -15.06 -1.76
N ALA A 68 4.01 -14.00 -1.44
CA ALA A 68 2.92 -13.52 -2.29
C ALA A 68 3.50 -12.71 -3.45
N ALA A 69 3.14 -13.08 -4.68
CA ALA A 69 3.55 -12.32 -5.86
C ALA A 69 2.89 -10.94 -5.88
N SER A 70 1.65 -10.85 -5.41
CA SER A 70 0.91 -9.61 -5.25
C SER A 70 0.38 -9.54 -3.82
N VAL A 71 0.23 -8.34 -3.28
CA VAL A 71 -0.41 -8.17 -1.98
C VAL A 71 -1.84 -8.69 -1.98
N LEU A 72 -2.46 -8.81 -3.15
CA LEU A 72 -3.82 -9.36 -3.28
C LEU A 72 -3.87 -10.86 -2.99
N ASP A 73 -2.73 -11.54 -2.98
CA ASP A 73 -2.65 -12.96 -2.63
C ASP A 73 -2.46 -13.16 -1.12
N ALA A 74 -2.25 -12.09 -0.37
CA ALA A 74 -2.13 -12.13 1.08
C ALA A 74 -3.52 -12.15 1.74
N PRO A 75 -3.60 -12.56 3.01
CA PRO A 75 -4.88 -12.52 3.73
C PRO A 75 -5.47 -11.12 3.78
N MET A 76 -6.79 -11.04 3.70
CA MET A 76 -7.51 -9.76 3.73
C MET A 76 -7.21 -8.96 4.99
N ASP A 77 -7.04 -9.63 6.13
CA ASP A 77 -6.72 -8.97 7.39
C ASP A 77 -5.39 -8.23 7.32
N ALA A 78 -4.40 -8.79 6.61
CA ALA A 78 -3.12 -8.12 6.40
C ALA A 78 -3.30 -6.85 5.56
N LEU A 79 -4.13 -6.92 4.52
CA LEU A 79 -4.42 -5.76 3.68
C LEU A 79 -5.12 -4.66 4.45
N THR A 80 -6.05 -5.02 5.33
CA THR A 80 -6.76 -4.06 6.17
C THR A 80 -5.79 -3.31 7.08
N GLN A 81 -4.88 -4.04 7.76
CA GLN A 81 -3.84 -3.41 8.56
C GLN A 81 -2.94 -2.51 7.72
N ALA A 82 -2.57 -2.97 6.53
CA ALA A 82 -1.69 -2.21 5.65
C ALA A 82 -2.29 -0.86 5.27
N VAL A 83 -3.59 -0.81 4.94
CA VAL A 83 -4.26 0.45 4.62
C VAL A 83 -4.30 1.38 5.82
N GLU A 84 -4.60 0.86 6.99
CA GLU A 84 -4.63 1.66 8.22
C GLU A 84 -3.26 2.24 8.54
N ARG A 85 -2.21 1.41 8.47
CA ARG A 85 -0.84 1.84 8.72
C ARG A 85 -0.37 2.85 7.68
N TRP A 86 -0.72 2.63 6.42
CA TRP A 86 -0.40 3.56 5.35
C TRP A 86 -1.03 4.92 5.59
N SER A 87 -2.31 4.94 5.93
CA SER A 87 -3.03 6.18 6.20
C SER A 87 -2.39 6.97 7.35
N GLU A 88 -2.04 6.28 8.43
CA GLU A 88 -1.36 6.89 9.59
C GLU A 88 0.02 7.44 9.20
N ALA A 89 0.78 6.65 8.44
CA ALA A 89 2.14 7.02 8.04
C ALA A 89 2.13 8.24 7.12
N VAL A 90 1.19 8.31 6.19
CA VAL A 90 1.06 9.46 5.29
C VAL A 90 0.68 10.71 6.07
N ALA A 91 -0.26 10.58 7.02
CA ALA A 91 -0.68 11.70 7.85
C ALA A 91 0.44 12.22 8.74
N ALA A 92 1.39 11.36 9.12
CA ALA A 92 2.52 11.73 9.98
C ALA A 92 3.68 12.36 9.21
N LEU A 93 3.67 12.34 7.87
CA LEU A 93 4.74 12.94 7.08
C LEU A 93 4.75 14.45 7.26
N PRO A 94 5.95 15.05 7.44
CA PRO A 94 6.02 16.51 7.51
C PRO A 94 5.66 17.13 6.16
N PRO A 95 5.04 18.32 6.15
CA PRO A 95 4.76 19.01 4.90
C PRO A 95 6.06 19.39 4.19
N ARG A 96 6.02 19.43 2.88
CA ARG A 96 7.16 19.88 2.08
C ARG A 96 7.31 21.39 2.10
#